data_70dfca32b25153b54ee87d452f0d9c3d
#
_entry.id   70dfca32b25153b54ee87d452f0d9c3d
#
_cell.length_a   1.000
_cell.length_b   1.000
_cell.length_c   1.000
_cell.angle_alpha   90.00
_cell.angle_beta   90.00
_cell.angle_gamma   90.00
#
_symmetry.space_group_name_H-M   'P 1'
#
loop_
_entity.id
_entity.type
_entity.pdbx_description
1 polymer ?
#
loop_
_entity_poly.entity_id
_entity_poly.type
_entity_poly.pdbx_seq_one_letter_code
_entity_poly.pdbx_strand_id
1 'polypeptide(L)'
;MALLPTSAVHAASFSGGNYGAYAREGQYPTVSGCAGTFRQVGATRTFEGMALKYYYSDACGSFARIENARTNCAAVLERSNSGTGRADGWVSETVDSGLTYAYTKIGNNLDGRVSRAILACDGHALVNTGWY
;
A
#
# COMPACT_ATOMS: atom_id res chain seq x y z
N MET A 1 9.30 5.20 23.75
CA MET A 1 8.93 4.84 23.09
C MET A 1 8.99 4.42 22.46
N ALA A 2 9.06 4.23 22.19
CA ALA A 2 8.81 3.76 21.43
C ALA A 2 9.00 3.29 20.77
N LEU A 3 9.17 3.06 20.57
CA LEU A 3 9.08 2.62 19.77
C LEU A 3 9.25 2.04 19.14
N LEU A 4 9.45 1.76 19.23
CA LEU A 4 9.37 1.25 18.44
C LEU A 4 9.44 0.55 17.88
N PRO A 5 10.01 0.45 18.11
CA PRO A 5 10.19 -0.60 17.23
C PRO A 5 9.10 -1.34 16.66
N THR A 6 8.36 -1.09 17.02
CA THR A 6 7.15 -1.53 16.42
C THR A 6 7.22 -1.74 14.95
N SER A 7 8.00 -0.96 14.27
CA SER A 7 8.08 -1.10 12.84
C SER A 7 8.61 -2.46 12.41
N ALA A 8 9.54 -3.01 13.14
CA ALA A 8 10.05 -4.33 12.83
C ALA A 8 8.96 -5.39 12.98
N VAL A 9 8.14 -5.24 13.98
CA VAL A 9 7.03 -6.14 14.18
C VAL A 9 6.08 -6.12 13.00
N HIS A 10 5.91 -4.97 12.39
CA HIS A 10 4.98 -4.82 11.30
C HIS A 10 5.53 -5.21 9.95
N ALA A 11 6.80 -5.59 9.86
CA ALA A 11 7.38 -6.00 8.59
C ALA A 11 6.64 -7.21 7.98
N ALA A 12 6.03 -8.03 8.83
CA ALA A 12 5.32 -9.21 8.36
C ALA A 12 3.81 -9.03 8.39
N SER A 13 3.33 -7.81 8.47
CA SER A 13 1.92 -7.57 8.73
C SER A 13 1.03 -7.57 7.49
N PHE A 14 1.56 -7.92 6.33
CA PHE A 14 0.74 -8.02 5.14
C PHE A 14 -0.19 -9.23 5.28
N SER A 15 -1.49 -9.01 5.33
CA SER A 15 -2.47 -10.05 5.43
C SER A 15 -2.37 -10.95 4.20
N GLY A 16 -2.45 -12.27 4.38
CA GLY A 16 -2.21 -13.22 3.28
C GLY A 16 -0.74 -13.58 3.16
N GLY A 17 0.11 -13.00 3.99
CA GLY A 17 1.51 -13.38 4.13
C GLY A 17 2.43 -12.87 3.03
N ASN A 18 3.70 -13.15 3.21
CA ASN A 18 4.75 -12.80 2.29
C ASN A 18 4.90 -13.93 1.26
N TYR A 19 4.30 -13.74 0.12
CA TYR A 19 4.27 -14.75 -0.91
C TYR A 19 5.66 -14.90 -1.56
N GLY A 20 6.20 -16.12 -1.53
CA GLY A 20 7.51 -16.41 -2.10
C GLY A 20 8.66 -15.90 -1.24
N ALA A 21 8.42 -15.64 0.03
CA ALA A 21 9.45 -15.16 0.96
C ALA A 21 10.13 -13.86 0.47
N TYR A 22 9.39 -13.01 -0.17
CA TYR A 22 9.91 -11.75 -0.70
C TYR A 22 10.25 -10.79 0.45
N ALA A 23 11.54 -10.49 0.62
CA ALA A 23 12.02 -9.76 1.78
C ALA A 23 11.50 -8.33 1.90
N ARG A 24 11.13 -7.71 0.79
CA ARG A 24 10.67 -6.32 0.78
C ARG A 24 9.21 -6.18 1.18
N GLU A 25 8.43 -7.22 1.07
CA GLU A 25 7.02 -7.16 1.42
C GLU A 25 6.87 -6.88 2.91
N GLY A 26 6.03 -5.92 3.25
CA GLY A 26 5.84 -5.51 4.63
C GLY A 26 6.80 -4.44 5.12
N GLN A 27 7.76 -4.01 4.29
CA GLN A 27 8.62 -2.87 4.60
C GLN A 27 7.99 -1.58 4.06
N TYR A 28 8.36 -0.45 4.63
CA TYR A 28 7.91 0.84 4.10
C TYR A 28 8.68 1.19 2.82
N PRO A 29 8.06 1.95 1.90
CA PRO A 29 8.72 2.31 0.63
C PRO A 29 9.99 3.14 0.79
N THR A 30 10.19 3.72 1.96
CA THR A 30 11.38 4.53 2.26
C THR A 30 12.59 3.70 2.63
N VAL A 31 12.47 2.39 2.71
CA VAL A 31 13.57 1.52 3.10
C VAL A 31 14.74 1.65 2.12
N SER A 32 15.95 1.46 2.64
CA SER A 32 17.17 1.54 1.83
C SER A 32 17.10 0.55 0.65
N GLY A 33 17.42 1.03 -0.52
CA GLY A 33 17.33 0.25 -1.76
C GLY A 33 16.00 0.38 -2.48
N CYS A 34 14.98 0.91 -1.82
CA CYS A 34 13.67 1.12 -2.43
C CYS A 34 13.34 2.61 -2.56
N ALA A 35 13.79 3.42 -1.59
CA ALA A 35 13.53 4.85 -1.62
C ALA A 35 13.98 5.46 -2.95
N GLY A 36 13.10 6.23 -3.58
CA GLY A 36 13.40 6.89 -4.86
C GLY A 36 13.26 6.01 -6.09
N THR A 37 12.91 4.72 -5.94
CA THR A 37 12.75 3.82 -7.10
C THR A 37 11.31 3.73 -7.60
N PHE A 38 10.36 4.27 -6.85
CA PHE A 38 8.94 4.15 -7.20
C PHE A 38 8.50 5.24 -8.16
N ARG A 39 7.54 4.88 -9.02
CA ARG A 39 6.86 5.83 -9.90
C ARG A 39 5.36 5.60 -9.78
N GLN A 40 4.59 6.65 -9.97
CA GLN A 40 3.14 6.51 -10.02
C GLN A 40 2.73 5.80 -11.30
N VAL A 41 1.84 4.82 -11.18
CA VAL A 41 1.28 4.09 -12.30
C VAL A 41 -0.22 4.36 -12.33
N GLY A 42 -0.72 4.69 -13.51
CA GLY A 42 -2.11 5.04 -13.68
C GLY A 42 -2.43 6.44 -13.18
N ALA A 43 -3.66 6.84 -13.38
CA ALA A 43 -4.13 8.18 -13.01
C ALA A 43 -4.41 8.25 -11.50
N THR A 44 -4.20 9.42 -10.93
CA THR A 44 -4.70 9.71 -9.59
C THR A 44 -6.22 9.60 -9.59
N ARG A 45 -6.77 8.89 -8.62
CA ARG A 45 -8.21 8.82 -8.41
C ARG A 45 -8.59 9.77 -7.29
N THR A 46 -9.75 10.36 -7.38
CA THR A 46 -10.21 11.32 -6.37
C THR A 46 -11.59 10.95 -5.85
N PHE A 47 -11.83 11.28 -4.60
CA PHE A 47 -13.14 11.13 -3.97
C PHE A 47 -13.28 12.20 -2.90
N GLU A 48 -14.26 13.09 -3.07
CA GLU A 48 -14.52 14.19 -2.13
C GLU A 48 -13.25 15.00 -1.80
N GLY A 49 -12.44 15.27 -2.81
CA GLY A 49 -11.22 16.07 -2.63
C GLY A 49 -10.01 15.29 -2.13
N MET A 50 -10.18 14.04 -1.74
CA MET A 50 -9.07 13.18 -1.37
C MET A 50 -8.49 12.51 -2.60
N ALA A 51 -7.19 12.25 -2.58
CA ALA A 51 -6.48 11.64 -3.71
C ALA A 51 -5.99 10.26 -3.36
N LEU A 52 -6.06 9.35 -4.32
CA LEU A 52 -5.53 7.99 -4.23
C LEU A 52 -4.54 7.78 -5.37
N LYS A 53 -3.34 7.29 -5.04
CA LYS A 53 -2.26 7.05 -5.99
C LYS A 53 -1.69 5.67 -5.80
N TYR A 54 -1.33 5.01 -6.88
CA TYR A 54 -0.68 3.72 -6.89
C TYR A 54 0.76 3.88 -7.39
N TYR A 55 1.71 3.32 -6.66
CA TYR A 55 3.14 3.41 -6.98
C TYR A 55 3.73 2.03 -7.20
N TYR A 56 4.66 1.96 -8.14
CA TYR A 56 5.32 0.71 -8.53
C TYR A 56 6.83 0.93 -8.69
N SER A 57 7.58 -0.08 -8.29
CA SER A 57 9.03 -0.15 -8.49
C SER A 57 9.36 -1.55 -9.01
N ASP A 58 10.11 -1.61 -10.12
CA ASP A 58 10.57 -2.90 -10.65
C ASP A 58 11.44 -3.65 -9.66
N ALA A 59 12.13 -2.93 -8.79
CA ALA A 59 13.02 -3.52 -7.80
C ALA A 59 12.30 -3.96 -6.54
N CYS A 60 11.17 -3.32 -6.18
CA CYS A 60 10.65 -3.43 -4.81
C CYS A 60 9.18 -3.84 -4.71
N GLY A 61 8.37 -3.65 -5.76
CA GLY A 61 6.95 -3.94 -5.69
C GLY A 61 6.11 -2.67 -5.72
N SER A 62 5.05 -2.62 -4.94
CA SER A 62 4.09 -1.52 -5.03
C SER A 62 3.62 -1.05 -3.66
N PHE A 63 3.03 0.15 -3.63
CA PHE A 63 2.35 0.64 -2.44
C PHE A 63 1.25 1.62 -2.84
N ALA A 64 0.32 1.84 -1.93
CA ALA A 64 -0.78 2.79 -2.09
C ALA A 64 -0.51 4.03 -1.25
N ARG A 65 -0.89 5.20 -1.78
CA ARG A 65 -0.80 6.47 -1.06
C ARG A 65 -2.11 7.23 -1.17
N ILE A 66 -2.54 7.82 -0.07
CA ILE A 66 -3.66 8.76 -0.06
C ILE A 66 -3.18 10.12 0.42
N GLU A 67 -3.80 11.18 -0.10
CA GLU A 67 -3.45 12.58 0.21
C GLU A 67 -4.70 13.39 0.41
N ASN A 68 -4.60 14.48 1.15
CA ASN A 68 -5.72 15.34 1.53
C ASN A 68 -6.82 14.53 2.23
N ALA A 69 -6.42 13.54 3.01
CA ALA A 69 -7.33 12.59 3.63
C ALA A 69 -7.51 12.89 5.11
N ARG A 70 -8.62 12.40 5.64
CA ARG A 70 -8.97 12.56 7.05
C ARG A 70 -8.45 11.39 7.88
N THR A 71 -8.40 11.57 9.21
CA THR A 71 -7.86 10.55 10.12
C THR A 71 -8.72 9.30 10.23
N ASN A 72 -9.98 9.35 9.78
CA ASN A 72 -10.81 8.15 9.71
C ASN A 72 -10.60 7.36 8.41
N CYS A 73 -9.63 7.76 7.59
CA CYS A 73 -9.34 7.14 6.30
C CYS A 73 -8.03 6.38 6.33
N ALA A 74 -7.90 5.44 5.41
CA ALA A 74 -6.71 4.60 5.27
C ALA A 74 -6.39 4.37 3.80
N ALA A 75 -5.10 4.26 3.52
CA ALA A 75 -4.62 3.72 2.26
C ALA A 75 -4.60 2.20 2.39
N VAL A 76 -5.06 1.49 1.36
CA VAL A 76 -5.06 0.03 1.34
C VAL A 76 -4.42 -0.43 0.05
N LEU A 77 -3.58 -1.43 0.16
CA LEU A 77 -3.01 -2.12 -1.01
C LEU A 77 -3.49 -3.56 -0.97
N GLU A 78 -4.14 -4.01 -2.02
CA GLU A 78 -4.51 -5.41 -2.20
C GLU A 78 -3.61 -6.05 -3.25
N ARG A 79 -3.29 -7.32 -3.06
CA ARG A 79 -2.46 -8.09 -3.97
C ARG A 79 -3.19 -9.32 -4.44
N SER A 80 -3.05 -9.64 -5.72
CA SER A 80 -3.49 -10.90 -6.31
C SER A 80 -2.28 -11.72 -6.71
N ASN A 81 -2.12 -12.88 -6.09
CA ASN A 81 -0.96 -13.74 -6.35
C ASN A 81 -1.02 -14.42 -7.72
N SER A 82 -2.23 -14.65 -8.21
CA SER A 82 -2.44 -15.37 -9.47
C SER A 82 -2.54 -14.44 -10.68
N GLY A 83 -2.54 -13.13 -10.47
CA GLY A 83 -2.76 -12.17 -11.54
C GLY A 83 -4.19 -12.09 -12.04
N THR A 84 -5.12 -12.75 -11.36
CA THR A 84 -6.52 -12.82 -11.79
C THR A 84 -7.39 -11.70 -11.25
N GLY A 85 -6.85 -10.84 -10.38
CA GLY A 85 -7.64 -9.77 -9.76
C GLY A 85 -8.39 -10.22 -8.51
N ARG A 86 -8.11 -11.41 -8.03
CA ARG A 86 -8.64 -11.90 -6.76
C ARG A 86 -7.70 -11.47 -5.64
N ALA A 87 -8.23 -10.82 -4.61
CA ALA A 87 -7.42 -10.35 -3.50
C ALA A 87 -7.00 -11.53 -2.62
N ASP A 88 -5.69 -11.79 -2.58
CA ASP A 88 -5.10 -12.86 -1.76
C ASP A 88 -4.36 -12.29 -0.55
N GLY A 89 -4.02 -11.02 -0.57
CA GLY A 89 -3.36 -10.35 0.54
C GLY A 89 -3.63 -8.87 0.51
N TRP A 90 -3.50 -8.22 1.66
CA TRP A 90 -3.72 -6.77 1.74
C TRP A 90 -2.99 -6.20 2.93
N VAL A 91 -2.73 -4.89 2.87
CA VAL A 91 -2.15 -4.13 3.96
C VAL A 91 -2.84 -2.76 3.97
N SER A 92 -3.00 -2.20 5.14
CA SER A 92 -3.61 -0.88 5.27
C SER A 92 -2.77 0.02 6.18
N GLU A 93 -2.91 1.31 5.97
CA GLU A 93 -2.24 2.32 6.78
C GLU A 93 -3.19 3.48 6.99
N THR A 94 -3.55 3.72 8.24
CA THR A 94 -4.47 4.79 8.61
C THR A 94 -3.74 6.13 8.66
N VAL A 95 -4.45 7.20 8.35
CA VAL A 95 -3.91 8.55 8.48
C VAL A 95 -3.75 8.88 9.95
N ASP A 96 -2.52 9.18 10.38
CA ASP A 96 -2.23 9.51 11.76
C ASP A 96 -2.76 10.89 12.13
N SER A 97 -3.04 11.07 13.41
CA SER A 97 -3.48 12.36 13.95
C SER A 97 -2.47 13.46 13.59
N GLY A 98 -2.95 14.56 13.08
CA GLY A 98 -2.11 15.67 12.65
C GLY A 98 -1.60 15.59 11.23
N LEU A 99 -1.83 14.47 10.54
CA LEU A 99 -1.43 14.30 9.15
C LEU A 99 -2.66 14.28 8.24
N THR A 100 -2.41 14.45 6.95
CA THR A 100 -3.46 14.39 5.91
C THR A 100 -3.14 13.38 4.83
N TYR A 101 -2.13 12.54 5.08
CA TYR A 101 -1.72 11.53 4.10
C TYR A 101 -1.34 10.24 4.83
N ALA A 102 -1.33 9.16 4.08
CA ALA A 102 -0.82 7.87 4.54
C ALA A 102 -0.35 7.09 3.33
N TYR A 103 0.62 6.19 3.53
CA TYR A 103 1.02 5.24 2.50
C TYR A 103 1.28 3.88 3.12
N THR A 104 0.99 2.85 2.35
CA THR A 104 1.09 1.48 2.85
C THR A 104 2.53 0.98 2.82
N LYS A 105 2.74 -0.13 3.50
CA LYS A 105 3.94 -0.94 3.30
C LYS A 105 3.92 -1.53 1.89
N ILE A 106 5.07 -2.02 1.46
CA ILE A 106 5.25 -2.60 0.14
C ILE A 106 4.53 -3.94 0.05
N GLY A 107 3.84 -4.15 -1.08
CA GLY A 107 3.30 -5.44 -1.45
C GLY A 107 4.06 -6.03 -2.63
N ASN A 108 4.21 -7.35 -2.63
CA ASN A 108 4.88 -8.05 -3.70
C ASN A 108 3.94 -8.23 -4.89
N ASN A 109 4.13 -7.40 -5.93
CA ASN A 109 3.40 -7.57 -7.17
C ASN A 109 4.33 -7.85 -8.36
N LEU A 110 5.43 -8.51 -8.07
CA LEU A 110 6.38 -8.97 -9.09
C LEU A 110 5.99 -10.36 -9.56
N ASP A 111 6.60 -10.81 -10.65
CA ASP A 111 6.47 -12.19 -11.17
C ASP A 111 5.01 -12.59 -11.44
N GLY A 112 4.29 -11.73 -12.16
CA GLY A 112 2.94 -12.03 -12.58
C GLY A 112 1.85 -11.70 -11.55
N ARG A 113 2.24 -11.22 -10.39
CA ARG A 113 1.27 -10.74 -9.40
C ARG A 113 0.81 -9.35 -9.79
N VAL A 114 -0.38 -8.99 -9.35
CA VAL A 114 -0.93 -7.64 -9.54
C VAL A 114 -1.43 -7.09 -8.21
N SER A 115 -1.50 -5.77 -8.14
CA SER A 115 -1.98 -5.08 -6.94
C SER A 115 -2.91 -3.94 -7.34
N ARG A 116 -3.70 -3.47 -6.39
CA ARG A 116 -4.48 -2.25 -6.56
C ARG A 116 -4.47 -1.44 -5.28
N ALA A 117 -4.57 -0.12 -5.43
CA ALA A 117 -4.68 0.79 -4.31
C ALA A 117 -6.16 1.11 -4.05
N ILE A 118 -6.49 1.30 -2.78
CA ILE A 118 -7.84 1.62 -2.33
C ILE A 118 -7.76 2.76 -1.34
N LEU A 119 -8.68 3.71 -1.43
CA LEU A 119 -8.96 4.70 -0.41
C LEU A 119 -10.18 4.22 0.36
N ALA A 120 -10.02 3.99 1.66
CA ALA A 120 -11.10 3.53 2.52
C ALA A 120 -11.27 4.51 3.68
N CYS A 121 -12.51 4.76 4.10
CA CYS A 121 -12.81 5.57 5.27
C CYS A 121 -13.85 4.85 6.11
N ASP A 122 -13.65 4.83 7.42
CA ASP A 122 -14.54 4.14 8.36
C ASP A 122 -14.73 2.67 7.98
N GLY A 123 -13.68 2.03 7.45
CA GLY A 123 -13.73 0.65 7.05
C GLY A 123 -14.42 0.36 5.72
N HIS A 124 -14.82 1.40 4.98
CA HIS A 124 -15.52 1.25 3.71
C HIS A 124 -14.64 1.71 2.56
N ALA A 125 -14.48 0.86 1.55
CA ALA A 125 -13.76 1.21 0.33
C ALA A 125 -14.59 2.24 -0.45
N LEU A 126 -13.97 3.38 -0.80
CA LEU A 126 -14.63 4.47 -1.51
C LEU A 126 -14.25 4.51 -2.99
N VAL A 127 -12.99 4.30 -3.29
CA VAL A 127 -12.48 4.33 -4.67
C VAL A 127 -11.24 3.44 -4.75
N ASN A 128 -10.99 2.87 -5.91
CA ASN A 128 -9.80 2.06 -6.15
C ASN A 128 -9.22 2.37 -7.53
N THR A 129 -7.96 1.96 -7.74
CA THR A 129 -7.23 2.24 -8.98
C THR A 129 -7.46 1.20 -10.07
N GLY A 130 -8.06 0.08 -9.75
CA GLY A 130 -7.99 -1.10 -10.62
C GLY A 130 -6.66 -1.84 -10.39
N TRP A 131 -6.52 -2.99 -11.03
CA TRP A 131 -5.37 -3.86 -10.85
C TRP A 131 -4.26 -3.53 -11.86
N TYR A 132 -3.02 -3.54 -11.35
CA TYR A 132 -1.80 -3.34 -12.14
C TYR A 132 -0.80 -4.44 -11.90
#